data_831a1c8a06d6953c2b4f61a6687b4f27
#
_entry.id   831a1c8a06d6953c2b4f61a6687b4f27
#
_cell.length_a   1.000
_cell.length_b   1.000
_cell.length_c   1.000
_cell.angle_alpha   90.00
_cell.angle_beta   90.00
_cell.angle_gamma   90.00
#
_symmetry.space_group_name_H-M   'P 1'
#
loop_
_entity.id
_entity.type
_entity.pdbx_description
1 polymer ?
#
loop_
_entity_poly.entity_id
_entity_poly.type
_entity_poly.pdbx_seq_one_letter_code
_entity_poly.pdbx_strand_id
1 'polypeptide(L)'
;MFKINENYLKLPGSYLFSTVGRKEREYKSAHPDKKVIKLSIGDVTQPIAPTIIKAMHAAVDEMGNAATFHGYAPDLGYEFLRKAIADGDYKTRGVDIAIDEIFVSDGAKCDSSNIQEILGLDNRIAVGDPVYPVYVDSNVMAGRA
;
A
#
# COMPACT_ATOMS: atom_id res chain seq x y z
N MET A 1 8.31 12.59 -31.04
CA MET A 1 7.40 11.40 -30.99
C MET A 1 7.57 10.76 -29.62
N PHE A 2 6.49 10.53 -28.88
CA PHE A 2 6.54 9.84 -27.59
C PHE A 2 6.78 8.35 -27.82
N LYS A 3 7.63 7.75 -26.98
CA LYS A 3 7.82 6.29 -26.93
C LYS A 3 7.16 5.77 -25.67
N ILE A 4 6.43 4.67 -25.77
CA ILE A 4 5.87 3.97 -24.62
C ILE A 4 6.93 3.14 -23.93
N ASN A 5 6.73 2.86 -22.64
CA ASN A 5 7.55 1.89 -21.93
C ASN A 5 7.11 0.47 -22.34
N GLU A 6 7.90 -0.17 -23.19
CA GLU A 6 7.59 -1.50 -23.75
C GLU A 6 7.55 -2.61 -22.68
N ASN A 7 8.08 -2.38 -21.49
CA ASN A 7 7.97 -3.35 -20.39
C ASN A 7 6.51 -3.61 -19.99
N TYR A 8 5.61 -2.65 -20.21
CA TYR A 8 4.17 -2.87 -19.97
C TYR A 8 3.58 -3.97 -20.88
N LEU A 9 4.17 -4.25 -22.02
CA LEU A 9 3.74 -5.33 -22.91
C LEU A 9 4.07 -6.72 -22.36
N LYS A 10 4.95 -6.81 -21.37
CA LYS A 10 5.31 -8.06 -20.68
C LYS A 10 4.33 -8.43 -19.56
N LEU A 11 3.47 -7.50 -19.15
CA LEU A 11 2.46 -7.75 -18.13
C LEU A 11 1.34 -8.64 -18.67
N PRO A 12 0.66 -9.42 -17.80
CA PRO A 12 -0.57 -10.12 -18.17
C PRO A 12 -1.61 -9.15 -18.73
N GLY A 13 -2.33 -9.54 -19.78
CA GLY A 13 -3.36 -8.71 -20.42
C GLY A 13 -4.56 -8.34 -19.55
N SER A 14 -4.66 -8.89 -18.33
CA SER A 14 -5.68 -8.57 -17.35
C SER A 14 -5.13 -8.72 -15.93
N TYR A 15 -5.45 -7.74 -15.09
CA TYR A 15 -5.10 -7.79 -13.68
C TYR A 15 -5.85 -8.93 -12.96
N LEU A 16 -5.14 -9.69 -12.14
CA LEU A 16 -5.64 -10.92 -11.49
C LEU A 16 -7.00 -10.71 -10.81
N PHE A 17 -7.14 -9.67 -9.99
CA PHE A 17 -8.37 -9.43 -9.24
C PHE A 17 -9.55 -9.03 -10.12
N SER A 18 -9.31 -8.37 -11.25
CA SER A 18 -10.36 -8.08 -12.25
C SER A 18 -10.88 -9.37 -12.86
N THR A 19 -9.99 -10.31 -13.19
CA THR A 19 -10.34 -11.63 -13.71
C THR A 19 -11.14 -12.45 -12.70
N VAL A 20 -10.69 -12.48 -11.44
CA VAL A 20 -11.40 -13.18 -10.36
C VAL A 20 -12.80 -12.59 -10.14
N GLY A 21 -12.91 -11.25 -10.09
CA GLY A 21 -14.20 -10.56 -9.92
C GLY A 21 -15.17 -10.83 -11.08
N ARG A 22 -14.66 -10.93 -12.33
CA ARG A 22 -15.48 -11.31 -13.48
C ARG A 22 -16.00 -12.76 -13.34
N LYS A 23 -15.12 -13.71 -13.05
CA LYS A 23 -15.49 -15.13 -12.86
C LYS A 23 -16.49 -15.31 -11.71
N GLU A 24 -16.35 -14.55 -10.63
CA GLU A 24 -17.30 -14.57 -9.51
C GLU A 24 -18.69 -14.10 -9.96
N ARG A 25 -18.77 -13.00 -10.71
CA ARG A 25 -20.07 -12.52 -11.24
C ARG A 25 -20.72 -13.52 -12.18
N GLU A 26 -19.94 -14.10 -13.09
CA GLU A 26 -20.42 -15.14 -14.02
C GLU A 26 -20.97 -16.35 -13.26
N TYR A 27 -20.23 -16.82 -12.24
CA TYR A 27 -20.67 -17.95 -11.42
C TYR A 27 -21.97 -17.65 -10.65
N LYS A 28 -22.05 -16.48 -10.00
CA LYS A 28 -23.26 -16.07 -9.27
C LYS A 28 -24.49 -15.95 -10.18
N SER A 29 -24.30 -15.46 -11.40
CA SER A 29 -25.38 -15.37 -12.38
C SER A 29 -25.86 -16.74 -12.83
N ALA A 30 -24.96 -17.70 -12.99
CA ALA A 30 -25.28 -19.07 -13.38
C ALA A 30 -25.87 -19.90 -12.22
N HIS A 31 -25.54 -19.51 -10.96
CA HIS A 31 -25.93 -20.25 -9.75
C HIS A 31 -26.50 -19.32 -8.68
N PRO A 32 -27.68 -18.72 -8.88
CA PRO A 32 -28.23 -17.72 -7.97
C PRO A 32 -28.59 -18.26 -6.58
N ASP A 33 -28.78 -19.57 -6.46
CA ASP A 33 -29.07 -20.30 -5.23
C ASP A 33 -27.81 -20.62 -4.40
N LYS A 34 -26.61 -20.40 -4.96
CA LYS A 34 -25.33 -20.76 -4.31
C LYS A 34 -24.71 -19.55 -3.61
N LYS A 35 -24.30 -19.77 -2.36
CA LYS A 35 -23.49 -18.81 -1.62
C LYS A 35 -22.03 -18.94 -2.01
N VAL A 36 -21.42 -17.85 -2.46
CA VAL A 36 -19.97 -17.78 -2.73
C VAL A 36 -19.25 -17.25 -1.50
N ILE A 37 -18.28 -18.02 -0.99
CA ILE A 37 -17.38 -17.60 0.09
C ILE A 37 -16.07 -17.13 -0.54
N LYS A 38 -15.68 -15.88 -0.27
CA LYS A 38 -14.43 -15.30 -0.78
C LYS A 38 -13.30 -15.55 0.20
N LEU A 39 -12.27 -16.24 -0.25
CA LEU A 39 -11.03 -16.50 0.49
C LEU A 39 -9.79 -15.91 -0.19
N SER A 40 -10.00 -15.10 -1.22
CA SER A 40 -8.94 -14.70 -2.16
C SER A 40 -8.27 -13.36 -1.84
N ILE A 41 -8.92 -12.48 -1.11
CA ILE A 41 -8.42 -11.14 -0.81
C ILE A 41 -8.58 -10.88 0.68
N GLY A 42 -7.48 -10.45 1.34
CA GLY A 42 -7.55 -9.85 2.65
C GLY A 42 -8.19 -8.46 2.54
N ASP A 43 -9.41 -8.32 3.00
CA ASP A 43 -10.13 -7.05 2.99
C ASP A 43 -10.51 -6.65 4.41
N VAL A 44 -10.69 -5.34 4.60
CA VAL A 44 -11.18 -4.80 5.87
C VAL A 44 -12.65 -5.17 6.02
N THR A 45 -12.99 -5.94 7.05
CA THR A 45 -14.36 -6.45 7.28
C THR A 45 -15.06 -5.78 8.46
N GLN A 46 -14.34 -4.95 9.22
CA GLN A 46 -14.88 -4.24 10.37
C GLN A 46 -14.84 -2.73 10.16
N PRO A 47 -15.83 -2.00 10.69
CA PRO A 47 -15.81 -0.54 10.66
C PRO A 47 -14.63 0.01 11.49
N ILE A 48 -14.26 1.24 11.19
CA ILE A 48 -13.21 1.96 11.92
C ILE A 48 -13.63 2.09 13.40
N ALA A 49 -12.69 1.82 14.31
CA ALA A 49 -12.96 1.93 15.75
C ALA A 49 -13.34 3.37 16.16
N PRO A 50 -14.28 3.55 17.10
CA PRO A 50 -14.74 4.88 17.53
C PRO A 50 -13.61 5.82 17.98
N THR A 51 -12.57 5.27 18.61
CA THR A 51 -11.37 6.04 19.02
C THR A 51 -10.64 6.64 17.82
N ILE A 52 -10.53 5.88 16.73
CA ILE A 52 -9.90 6.35 15.49
C ILE A 52 -10.75 7.44 14.84
N ILE A 53 -12.07 7.22 14.78
CA ILE A 53 -13.01 8.22 14.23
C ILE A 53 -12.89 9.54 15.00
N LYS A 54 -12.85 9.47 16.34
CA LYS A 54 -12.67 10.67 17.19
C LYS A 54 -11.35 11.39 16.88
N ALA A 55 -10.26 10.67 16.71
CA ALA A 55 -8.96 11.24 16.38
C ALA A 55 -8.98 11.92 14.99
N MET A 56 -9.65 11.29 14.00
CA MET A 56 -9.82 11.88 12.67
C MET A 56 -10.62 13.19 12.71
N HIS A 57 -11.72 13.23 13.46
CA HIS A 57 -12.48 14.47 13.65
C HIS A 57 -11.62 15.57 14.29
N ALA A 58 -10.87 15.27 15.34
CA ALA A 58 -9.97 16.22 15.99
C ALA A 58 -8.91 16.77 15.01
N ALA A 59 -8.34 15.92 14.17
CA ALA A 59 -7.38 16.33 13.15
C ALA A 59 -8.00 17.26 12.10
N VAL A 60 -9.26 17.04 11.71
CA VAL A 60 -9.97 17.92 10.78
C VAL A 60 -10.23 19.28 11.43
N ASP A 61 -10.66 19.33 12.70
CA ASP A 61 -10.86 20.58 13.45
C ASP A 61 -9.55 21.37 13.60
N GLU A 62 -8.44 20.67 13.85
CA GLU A 62 -7.09 21.23 13.91
C GLU A 62 -6.69 21.90 12.58
N MET A 63 -6.97 21.25 11.46
CA MET A 63 -6.71 21.78 10.11
C MET A 63 -7.60 22.99 9.76
N GLY A 64 -8.76 23.13 10.39
CA GLY A 64 -9.67 24.26 10.22
C GLY A 64 -9.27 25.53 10.97
N ASN A 65 -8.26 25.48 11.84
CA ASN A 65 -7.83 26.59 12.68
C ASN A 65 -6.44 27.07 12.25
N ALA A 66 -6.31 28.36 11.93
CA ALA A 66 -5.05 28.96 11.48
C ALA A 66 -3.90 28.82 12.50
N ALA A 67 -4.18 28.72 13.80
CA ALA A 67 -3.17 28.53 14.84
C ALA A 67 -2.62 27.09 14.92
N THR A 68 -3.36 26.12 14.43
CA THR A 68 -3.02 24.68 14.51
C THR A 68 -2.90 24.02 13.14
N PHE A 69 -3.17 24.78 12.07
CA PHE A 69 -3.04 24.30 10.71
C PHE A 69 -1.64 23.74 10.41
N HIS A 70 -1.60 22.59 9.80
CA HIS A 70 -0.36 21.94 9.33
C HIS A 70 -0.26 22.05 7.81
N GLY A 71 0.83 22.63 7.31
CA GLY A 71 1.18 22.65 5.89
C GLY A 71 1.93 21.38 5.48
N TYR A 72 2.91 21.50 4.60
CA TYR A 72 3.79 20.39 4.25
C TYR A 72 4.52 19.84 5.47
N ALA A 73 4.51 18.54 5.62
CA ALA A 73 5.35 17.86 6.61
C ALA A 73 6.83 17.96 6.22
N PRO A 74 7.77 17.82 7.19
CA PRO A 74 9.16 17.52 6.88
C PRO A 74 9.30 16.27 6.00
N ASP A 75 10.38 16.16 5.23
CA ASP A 75 10.60 15.08 4.24
C ASP A 75 10.41 13.66 4.81
N LEU A 76 10.80 13.43 6.04
CA LEU A 76 10.62 12.15 6.74
C LEU A 76 9.22 11.96 7.33
N GLY A 77 8.38 12.97 7.32
CA GLY A 77 7.12 13.04 8.06
C GLY A 77 7.25 13.73 9.42
N TYR A 78 6.13 14.06 10.04
CA TYR A 78 6.11 14.73 11.34
C TYR A 78 6.79 13.89 12.43
N GLU A 79 7.59 14.58 13.26
CA GLU A 79 8.36 13.95 14.33
C GLU A 79 7.47 13.21 15.33
N PHE A 80 6.32 13.80 15.71
CA PHE A 80 5.39 13.17 16.65
C PHE A 80 4.89 11.81 16.15
N LEU A 81 4.65 11.68 14.83
CA LEU A 81 4.21 10.41 14.23
C LEU A 81 5.35 9.39 14.18
N ARG A 82 6.54 9.82 13.74
CA ARG A 82 7.73 8.96 13.69
C ARG A 82 8.09 8.44 15.09
N LYS A 83 8.00 9.33 16.10
CA LYS A 83 8.20 8.93 17.50
C LYS A 83 7.15 7.95 17.98
N ALA A 84 5.87 8.16 17.66
CA ALA A 84 4.79 7.24 18.01
C ALA A 84 4.99 5.86 17.37
N ILE A 85 5.48 5.80 16.13
CA ILE A 85 5.82 4.55 15.45
C ILE A 85 7.02 3.87 16.14
N ALA A 86 8.11 4.60 16.42
CA ALA A 86 9.28 4.04 17.11
C ALA A 86 8.90 3.43 18.47
N ASP A 87 8.17 4.20 19.28
CA ASP A 87 7.80 3.77 20.64
C ASP A 87 6.72 2.68 20.64
N GLY A 88 5.69 2.80 19.78
CA GLY A 88 4.53 1.92 19.76
C GLY A 88 4.75 0.61 19.00
N ASP A 89 5.38 0.69 17.82
CA ASP A 89 5.51 -0.49 16.95
C ASP A 89 6.84 -1.22 17.11
N TYR A 90 7.93 -0.52 17.38
CA TYR A 90 9.26 -1.12 17.45
C TYR A 90 9.66 -1.43 18.90
N LYS A 91 9.69 -0.43 19.76
CA LYS A 91 10.16 -0.58 21.13
C LYS A 91 9.33 -1.58 21.95
N THR A 92 8.02 -1.62 21.73
CA THR A 92 7.14 -2.63 22.37
C THR A 92 7.46 -4.07 21.98
N ARG A 93 8.16 -4.25 20.84
CA ARG A 93 8.65 -5.55 20.35
C ARG A 93 10.13 -5.79 20.63
N GLY A 94 10.76 -4.95 21.46
CA GLY A 94 12.17 -5.07 21.84
C GLY A 94 13.15 -4.61 20.76
N VAL A 95 12.68 -3.86 19.75
CA VAL A 95 13.53 -3.27 18.70
C VAL A 95 13.74 -1.80 19.01
N ASP A 96 14.98 -1.39 19.10
CA ASP A 96 15.36 0.02 19.22
C ASP A 96 15.69 0.57 17.83
N ILE A 97 14.94 1.59 17.41
CA ILE A 97 15.10 2.27 16.12
C ILE A 97 15.09 3.78 16.34
N ALA A 98 15.99 4.49 15.69
CA ALA A 98 16.01 5.93 15.74
C ALA A 98 14.88 6.54 14.89
N ILE A 99 14.37 7.68 15.29
CA ILE A 99 13.26 8.34 14.58
C ILE A 99 13.64 8.84 13.17
N ASP A 100 14.92 9.02 12.90
CA ASP A 100 15.46 9.39 11.58
C ASP A 100 15.62 8.19 10.63
N GLU A 101 15.44 6.98 11.13
CA GLU A 101 15.33 5.77 10.31
C GLU A 101 13.89 5.48 9.84
N ILE A 102 12.92 6.34 10.22
CA ILE A 102 11.50 6.17 9.86
C ILE A 102 11.10 7.22 8.83
N PHE A 103 10.65 6.73 7.68
CA PHE A 103 9.99 7.52 6.63
C PHE A 103 8.49 7.27 6.66
N VAL A 104 7.70 8.35 6.70
CA VAL A 104 6.25 8.27 6.58
C VAL A 104 5.86 8.48 5.12
N SER A 105 5.15 7.53 4.57
CA SER A 105 4.67 7.55 3.19
C SER A 105 3.15 7.42 3.12
N ASP A 106 2.60 7.44 1.92
CA ASP A 106 1.16 7.23 1.66
C ASP A 106 0.79 5.75 1.49
N GLY A 107 1.72 4.84 1.75
CA GLY A 107 1.45 3.41 1.86
C GLY A 107 2.48 2.50 1.22
N ALA A 108 2.41 1.22 1.59
CA ALA A 108 3.36 0.19 1.19
C ALA A 108 3.52 -0.01 -0.33
N LYS A 109 2.49 0.29 -1.12
CA LYS A 109 2.61 0.23 -2.59
C LYS A 109 3.56 1.30 -3.12
N CYS A 110 3.44 2.52 -2.63
CA CYS A 110 4.33 3.62 -2.99
C CYS A 110 5.75 3.29 -2.56
N ASP A 111 5.96 2.80 -1.34
CA ASP A 111 7.27 2.41 -0.83
C ASP A 111 7.90 1.31 -1.68
N SER A 112 7.15 0.24 -1.98
CA SER A 112 7.66 -0.89 -2.77
C SER A 112 7.98 -0.51 -4.22
N SER A 113 7.36 0.52 -4.75
CA SER A 113 7.67 1.05 -6.09
C SER A 113 8.81 2.06 -6.04
N ASN A 114 8.78 2.99 -5.11
CA ASN A 114 9.75 4.08 -5.02
C ASN A 114 11.16 3.59 -4.63
N ILE A 115 11.26 2.58 -3.75
CA ILE A 115 12.58 2.01 -3.38
C ILE A 115 13.33 1.44 -4.59
N GLN A 116 12.62 1.09 -5.66
CA GLN A 116 13.23 0.59 -6.88
C GLN A 116 14.04 1.66 -7.62
N GLU A 117 13.71 2.95 -7.42
CA GLU A 117 14.39 4.07 -8.08
C GLU A 117 15.85 4.23 -7.60
N ILE A 118 16.17 3.79 -6.38
CA ILE A 118 17.53 3.82 -5.84
C ILE A 118 18.34 2.56 -6.17
N LEU A 119 17.74 1.58 -6.83
CA LEU A 119 18.38 0.30 -7.17
C LEU A 119 18.58 0.18 -8.68
N GLY A 120 19.79 -0.21 -9.12
CA GLY A 120 20.08 -0.48 -10.52
C GLY A 120 19.20 -1.60 -11.11
N LEU A 121 18.97 -1.57 -12.42
CA LEU A 121 18.12 -2.54 -13.11
C LEU A 121 18.73 -3.95 -13.19
N ASP A 122 20.04 -4.08 -12.96
CA ASP A 122 20.78 -5.33 -12.92
C ASP A 122 20.65 -6.09 -11.60
N ASN A 123 20.00 -5.49 -10.59
CA ASN A 123 19.72 -6.17 -9.33
C ASN A 123 18.67 -7.27 -9.52
N ARG A 124 18.90 -8.39 -8.85
CA ARG A 124 17.91 -9.48 -8.77
C ARG A 124 16.99 -9.26 -7.58
N ILE A 125 15.71 -9.28 -7.85
CA ILE A 125 14.67 -9.11 -6.83
C ILE A 125 14.00 -10.46 -6.56
N ALA A 126 14.05 -10.91 -5.32
CA ALA A 126 13.35 -12.10 -4.87
C ALA A 126 11.99 -11.72 -4.26
N VAL A 127 10.93 -12.37 -4.70
CA VAL A 127 9.59 -12.26 -4.14
C VAL A 127 9.06 -13.64 -3.79
N GLY A 128 8.17 -13.73 -2.78
CA GLY A 128 7.50 -14.98 -2.44
C GLY A 128 6.56 -15.44 -3.57
N ASP A 129 6.20 -16.73 -3.57
CA ASP A 129 5.13 -17.26 -4.43
C ASP A 129 4.26 -18.21 -3.59
N PRO A 130 2.95 -17.95 -3.46
CA PRO A 130 2.19 -16.82 -4.03
C PRO A 130 2.50 -15.47 -3.38
N VAL A 131 2.37 -14.39 -4.15
CA VAL A 131 2.61 -13.02 -3.70
C VAL A 131 1.53 -12.06 -4.23
N TYR A 132 1.40 -10.91 -3.60
CA TYR A 132 0.58 -9.83 -4.12
C TYR A 132 1.14 -9.34 -5.48
N PRO A 133 0.35 -9.35 -6.57
CA PRO A 133 0.85 -9.14 -7.93
C PRO A 133 1.68 -7.86 -8.11
N VAL A 134 1.37 -6.80 -7.36
CA VAL A 134 2.05 -5.51 -7.46
C VAL A 134 3.57 -5.63 -7.28
N TYR A 135 4.06 -6.54 -6.44
CA TYR A 135 5.49 -6.71 -6.22
C TYR A 135 6.22 -7.27 -7.46
N VAL A 136 5.53 -8.11 -8.24
CA VAL A 136 6.05 -8.60 -9.53
C VAL A 136 5.85 -7.54 -10.60
N ASP A 137 4.61 -7.03 -10.73
CA ASP A 137 4.22 -6.12 -11.80
C ASP A 137 5.05 -4.82 -11.79
N SER A 138 5.31 -4.24 -10.61
CA SER A 138 6.12 -3.03 -10.48
C SER A 138 7.57 -3.26 -10.94
N ASN A 139 8.15 -4.42 -10.65
CA ASN A 139 9.48 -4.77 -11.13
C ASN A 139 9.52 -5.01 -12.64
N VAL A 140 8.50 -5.65 -13.22
CA VAL A 140 8.37 -5.80 -14.67
C VAL A 140 8.25 -4.43 -15.34
N MET A 141 7.39 -3.54 -14.83
CA MET A 141 7.23 -2.18 -15.35
C MET A 141 8.53 -1.36 -15.29
N ALA A 142 9.33 -1.58 -14.25
CA ALA A 142 10.66 -0.96 -14.11
C ALA A 142 11.73 -1.56 -15.02
N GLY A 143 11.45 -2.68 -15.70
CA GLY A 143 12.38 -3.32 -16.63
C GLY A 143 13.23 -4.46 -16.05
N ARG A 144 12.86 -4.98 -14.88
CA ARG A 144 13.49 -6.14 -14.22
C ARG A 144 12.79 -7.47 -14.56
N ALA A 145 12.58 -7.76 -15.84
CA ALA A 145 11.93 -8.99 -16.31
C ALA A 145 12.67 -9.59 -17.51
#